data_f01dee541c730a8877ef9101283251bb
#
_entry.id   f01dee541c730a8877ef9101283251bb
#
_cell.length_a   1.000
_cell.length_b   1.000
_cell.length_c   1.000
_cell.angle_alpha   90.00
_cell.angle_beta   90.00
_cell.angle_gamma   90.00
#
_symmetry.space_group_name_H-M   'P 1'
#
loop_
_entity.id
_entity.type
_entity.pdbx_description
1 polymer ?
#
loop_
_entity_poly.entity_id
_entity_poly.type
_entity_poly.pdbx_seq_one_letter_code
_entity_poly.pdbx_strand_id
1 'polypeptide(L)'
;MQHSHKLATLLALTLTAAPAMANSKGTANEGNESETQGLTLAVNTEKNQSKFLKEMNPTLKFGGYIIGKYSISDRKGQPTNGGFDLRFVRLYADGRIYNDFYYKFQLEVNGAPGEDKGPRVVDAFIEWQKFDFLRVKLGQFKRPFGFENPYSPLKVGYGCYSQATMKLASIGDRNGEHKSSGRDLGVQLQGDLLPAADGHKWIHYQLGFFNGQGINHADKDHHKDLIGGLWISPIKDLAIGGFGWNGKYTNEKYNAAPEANQLKSVKRVRWGVGMKYESDWTVRGEYMSSVGGKVTNAAAPDRSDAWYATVGVPVTKDLKFYARYDCYRDSKQWNSLRTDYGISGNYALGKHLLFQLNYTFTDDRSARNAAVRTDSRYNTFDVQIAAKF
;
A
#
# COMPACT_ATOMS: atom_id res chain seq x y z
N MET A 1 -27.94 20.14 9.49
CA MET A 1 -27.32 20.36 10.79
C MET A 1 -27.51 19.24 11.82
N GLN A 2 -28.51 18.36 11.74
CA GLN A 2 -28.70 17.27 12.72
C GLN A 2 -27.75 16.05 12.57
N HIS A 3 -27.08 15.89 11.44
CA HIS A 3 -26.16 14.74 11.21
C HIS A 3 -24.74 14.93 11.76
N SER A 4 -24.28 16.16 11.96
CA SER A 4 -22.93 16.42 12.47
C SER A 4 -22.74 16.08 13.96
N HIS A 5 -23.79 16.19 14.76
CA HIS A 5 -23.74 15.84 16.19
C HIS A 5 -23.65 14.34 16.45
N LYS A 6 -24.21 13.51 15.55
CA LYS A 6 -24.17 12.04 15.71
C LYS A 6 -22.77 11.44 15.46
N LEU A 7 -21.97 12.07 14.60
CA LEU A 7 -20.61 11.60 14.31
C LEU A 7 -19.62 11.91 15.45
N ALA A 8 -19.76 13.07 16.07
CA ALA A 8 -18.94 13.48 17.22
C ALA A 8 -19.18 12.59 18.45
N THR A 9 -20.43 12.17 18.66
CA THR A 9 -20.80 11.28 19.77
C THR A 9 -20.27 9.86 19.55
N LEU A 10 -20.12 9.40 18.32
CA LEU A 10 -19.55 8.08 17.99
C LEU A 10 -18.07 7.99 18.34
N LEU A 11 -17.29 9.06 18.10
CA LEU A 11 -15.86 9.09 18.43
C LEU A 11 -15.60 9.08 19.94
N ALA A 12 -16.50 9.71 20.71
CA ALA A 12 -16.39 9.76 22.18
C ALA A 12 -16.75 8.42 22.84
N LEU A 13 -17.66 7.64 22.25
CA LEU A 13 -18.15 6.37 22.80
C LEU A 13 -17.20 5.18 22.58
N THR A 14 -16.35 5.22 21.56
CA THR A 14 -15.35 4.16 21.31
C THR A 14 -14.15 4.22 22.26
N LEU A 15 -13.93 5.34 22.94
CA LEU A 15 -12.83 5.54 23.90
C LEU A 15 -13.17 5.14 25.35
N THR A 16 -14.46 4.88 25.66
CA THR A 16 -14.90 4.59 27.04
C THR A 16 -15.30 3.15 27.32
N ALA A 17 -15.20 2.26 26.35
CA ALA A 17 -15.53 0.84 26.55
C ALA A 17 -14.30 0.02 26.98
N ALA A 18 -13.76 0.30 28.16
CA ALA A 18 -12.95 -0.65 28.93
C ALA A 18 -13.81 -1.22 30.06
N PRO A 19 -14.00 -2.53 30.21
CA PRO A 19 -14.74 -3.08 31.34
C PRO A 19 -13.88 -2.98 32.58
N ALA A 20 -14.25 -2.12 33.53
CA ALA A 20 -13.74 -2.18 34.89
C ALA A 20 -14.36 -3.36 35.62
N MET A 21 -13.63 -4.47 35.72
CA MET A 21 -13.92 -5.49 36.73
C MET A 21 -13.31 -5.03 38.04
N ALA A 22 -14.11 -4.53 38.95
CA ALA A 22 -13.75 -4.36 40.33
C ALA A 22 -14.76 -5.10 41.20
N ASN A 23 -14.27 -6.13 41.85
CA ASN A 23 -14.93 -6.84 42.94
C ASN A 23 -14.97 -5.92 44.18
N SER A 24 -16.15 -5.62 44.73
CA SER A 24 -16.25 -5.17 46.08
C SER A 24 -17.48 -5.77 46.79
N LYS A 25 -17.23 -6.63 47.75
CA LYS A 25 -18.15 -7.00 48.80
C LYS A 25 -18.21 -5.80 49.80
N GLY A 26 -19.38 -5.41 50.22
CA GLY A 26 -19.50 -4.66 51.45
C GLY A 26 -20.76 -3.78 51.56
N THR A 27 -21.70 -4.27 52.34
CA THR A 27 -22.67 -3.60 53.24
C THR A 27 -23.68 -2.61 52.68
N ALA A 28 -24.96 -2.95 52.93
CA ALA A 28 -26.16 -2.16 52.79
C ALA A 28 -26.18 -0.95 53.73
N ASN A 29 -26.57 0.24 53.23
CA ASN A 29 -27.70 1.01 53.80
C ASN A 29 -27.92 2.33 53.03
N GLU A 30 -29.20 2.62 52.80
CA GLU A 30 -29.88 3.90 52.63
C GLU A 30 -29.45 4.88 51.51
N GLY A 31 -30.34 5.01 50.48
CA GLY A 31 -30.24 6.08 49.50
C GLY A 31 -31.00 5.79 48.19
N ASN A 32 -32.33 5.66 48.26
CA ASN A 32 -33.16 5.01 47.25
C ASN A 32 -33.63 5.87 46.07
N GLU A 33 -33.07 7.04 45.78
CA GLU A 33 -33.50 7.83 44.60
C GLU A 33 -32.45 8.06 43.52
N SER A 34 -31.16 7.98 43.85
CA SER A 34 -30.09 8.20 42.84
C SER A 34 -29.74 6.96 42.00
N GLU A 35 -29.92 5.75 42.57
CA GLU A 35 -29.66 4.49 41.85
C GLU A 35 -30.68 4.22 40.74
N THR A 36 -31.94 4.58 40.96
CA THR A 36 -33.01 4.36 39.96
C THR A 36 -32.83 5.28 38.73
N GLN A 37 -32.36 6.52 38.93
CA GLN A 37 -32.04 7.42 37.81
C GLN A 37 -30.79 7.01 37.09
N GLY A 38 -29.75 6.53 37.78
CA GLY A 38 -28.53 6.02 37.17
C GLY A 38 -28.79 4.74 36.34
N LEU A 39 -29.57 3.80 36.88
CA LEU A 39 -29.93 2.58 36.18
C LEU A 39 -30.84 2.86 34.96
N THR A 40 -31.78 3.77 35.08
CA THR A 40 -32.68 4.18 33.98
C THR A 40 -31.90 4.86 32.87
N LEU A 41 -30.92 5.70 33.19
CA LEU A 41 -30.02 6.32 32.22
C LEU A 41 -29.12 5.28 31.53
N ALA A 42 -28.55 4.36 32.27
CA ALA A 42 -27.71 3.29 31.70
C ALA A 42 -28.50 2.36 30.76
N VAL A 43 -29.71 1.93 31.18
CA VAL A 43 -30.60 1.09 30.36
C VAL A 43 -31.05 1.82 29.08
N ASN A 44 -31.39 3.12 29.20
CA ASN A 44 -31.76 3.92 28.05
C ASN A 44 -30.58 4.14 27.10
N THR A 45 -29.36 4.28 27.60
CA THR A 45 -28.12 4.39 26.79
C THR A 45 -27.85 3.12 26.04
N GLU A 46 -27.96 1.94 26.67
CA GLU A 46 -27.79 0.64 26.03
C GLU A 46 -28.87 0.37 24.97
N LYS A 47 -30.13 0.66 25.24
CA LYS A 47 -31.22 0.55 24.26
C LYS A 47 -31.02 1.48 23.07
N ASN A 48 -30.57 2.69 23.29
CA ASN A 48 -30.27 3.65 22.23
C ASN A 48 -29.04 3.23 21.42
N GLN A 49 -28.00 2.71 22.06
CA GLN A 49 -26.84 2.13 21.39
C GLN A 49 -27.23 0.93 20.53
N SER A 50 -28.05 0.01 21.06
CA SER A 50 -28.54 -1.15 20.31
C SER A 50 -29.38 -0.76 19.09
N LYS A 51 -30.25 0.25 19.23
CA LYS A 51 -31.04 0.79 18.11
C LYS A 51 -30.15 1.45 17.07
N PHE A 52 -29.19 2.28 17.51
CA PHE A 52 -28.25 2.96 16.64
C PHE A 52 -27.37 1.96 15.86
N LEU A 53 -26.85 0.91 16.50
CA LEU A 53 -26.07 -0.14 15.83
C LEU A 53 -26.88 -0.92 14.79
N LYS A 54 -28.16 -1.17 15.06
CA LYS A 54 -29.08 -1.80 14.09
C LYS A 54 -29.34 -0.89 12.88
N GLU A 55 -29.50 0.41 13.10
CA GLU A 55 -29.66 1.39 12.03
C GLU A 55 -28.39 1.54 11.17
N MET A 56 -27.20 1.42 11.78
CA MET A 56 -25.93 1.44 11.07
C MET A 56 -25.70 0.21 10.18
N ASN A 57 -26.34 -0.91 10.49
CA ASN A 57 -26.14 -2.19 9.80
C ASN A 57 -24.62 -2.49 9.57
N PRO A 58 -23.77 -2.49 10.61
CA PRO A 58 -22.34 -2.64 10.44
C PRO A 58 -22.00 -4.08 10.07
N THR A 59 -21.11 -4.23 9.11
CA THR A 59 -20.47 -5.51 8.79
C THR A 59 -19.01 -5.48 9.18
N LEU A 60 -18.45 -6.62 9.59
CA LEU A 60 -17.05 -6.74 9.96
C LEU A 60 -16.53 -8.10 9.49
N LYS A 61 -15.43 -8.07 8.75
CA LYS A 61 -14.70 -9.24 8.30
C LYS A 61 -13.27 -9.14 8.78
N PHE A 62 -12.76 -10.22 9.33
CA PHE A 62 -11.35 -10.38 9.66
C PHE A 62 -10.68 -11.26 8.64
N GLY A 63 -9.40 -10.98 8.41
CA GLY A 63 -8.57 -11.81 7.57
C GLY A 63 -7.11 -11.45 7.74
N GLY A 64 -6.26 -12.23 7.10
CA GLY A 64 -4.83 -11.99 7.16
C GLY A 64 -4.09 -12.81 6.13
N TYR A 65 -2.79 -12.59 6.08
CA TYR A 65 -1.89 -13.44 5.34
C TYR A 65 -0.46 -13.39 5.89
N ILE A 66 0.23 -14.49 5.72
CA ILE A 66 1.65 -14.65 6.04
C ILE A 66 2.36 -15.02 4.74
N ILE A 67 3.50 -14.40 4.44
CA ILE A 67 4.38 -14.78 3.35
C ILE A 67 5.75 -15.07 3.92
N GLY A 68 6.10 -16.35 3.99
CA GLY A 68 7.45 -16.82 4.25
C GLY A 68 8.25 -16.92 2.95
N LYS A 69 9.54 -16.62 3.02
CA LYS A 69 10.45 -16.65 1.88
C LYS A 69 11.78 -17.29 2.28
N TYR A 70 12.34 -18.09 1.39
CA TYR A 70 13.77 -18.43 1.35
C TYR A 70 14.36 -17.83 0.09
N SER A 71 15.52 -17.19 0.21
CA SER A 71 16.20 -16.53 -0.90
C SER A 71 17.64 -16.97 -0.94
N ILE A 72 18.19 -17.25 -2.12
CA ILE A 72 19.61 -17.51 -2.34
C ILE A 72 20.10 -16.70 -3.55
N SER A 73 21.29 -16.13 -3.46
CA SER A 73 21.90 -15.36 -4.54
C SER A 73 23.39 -15.69 -4.66
N ASP A 74 23.89 -15.69 -5.89
CA ASP A 74 25.32 -15.83 -6.18
C ASP A 74 26.06 -14.48 -6.18
N ARG A 75 25.40 -13.37 -5.78
CA ARG A 75 25.99 -12.03 -5.72
C ARG A 75 27.16 -12.01 -4.75
N LYS A 76 28.36 -11.70 -5.26
CA LYS A 76 29.58 -11.57 -4.46
C LYS A 76 29.53 -10.30 -3.56
N GLY A 77 30.26 -10.36 -2.45
CA GLY A 77 30.37 -9.21 -1.54
C GLY A 77 29.17 -9.00 -0.62
N GLN A 78 28.25 -9.98 -0.53
CA GLN A 78 27.17 -9.97 0.46
C GLN A 78 27.56 -10.82 1.69
N PRO A 79 27.15 -10.41 2.91
CA PRO A 79 27.48 -11.15 4.16
C PRO A 79 26.92 -12.58 4.17
N THR A 80 25.77 -12.79 3.50
CA THR A 80 25.10 -14.09 3.37
C THR A 80 24.57 -14.26 1.96
N ASN A 81 24.78 -15.42 1.38
CA ASN A 81 24.29 -15.76 0.04
C ASN A 81 22.86 -16.31 0.05
N GLY A 82 22.28 -16.58 1.21
CA GLY A 82 20.91 -17.08 1.34
C GLY A 82 20.36 -17.01 2.75
N GLY A 83 19.03 -17.07 2.88
CA GLY A 83 18.39 -17.04 4.18
C GLY A 83 16.87 -17.08 4.14
N PHE A 84 16.27 -17.37 5.29
CA PHE A 84 14.83 -17.30 5.53
C PHE A 84 14.43 -15.90 5.96
N ASP A 85 13.25 -15.47 5.50
CA ASP A 85 12.65 -14.18 5.84
C ASP A 85 11.13 -14.29 5.94
N LEU A 86 10.52 -13.49 6.82
CA LEU A 86 9.09 -13.22 6.83
C LEU A 86 8.84 -11.94 6.03
N ARG A 87 8.48 -12.11 4.77
CA ARG A 87 8.27 -10.99 3.86
C ARG A 87 7.11 -10.09 4.30
N PHE A 88 5.98 -10.70 4.69
CA PHE A 88 4.81 -10.00 5.21
C PHE A 88 4.06 -10.88 6.21
N VAL A 89 3.66 -10.28 7.33
CA VAL A 89 2.68 -10.83 8.26
C VAL A 89 1.63 -9.72 8.44
N ARG A 90 0.45 -9.90 7.84
CA ARG A 90 -0.59 -8.87 7.83
C ARG A 90 -1.91 -9.38 8.34
N LEU A 91 -2.53 -8.57 9.21
CA LEU A 91 -3.89 -8.74 9.70
C LEU A 91 -4.73 -7.57 9.21
N TYR A 92 -5.98 -7.81 8.85
CA TYR A 92 -6.88 -6.74 8.46
C TYR A 92 -8.30 -7.00 8.96
N ALA A 93 -9.00 -5.90 9.18
CA ALA A 93 -10.43 -5.85 9.42
C ALA A 93 -11.05 -4.89 8.41
N ASP A 94 -12.11 -5.30 7.74
CA ASP A 94 -12.84 -4.44 6.81
C ASP A 94 -14.34 -4.70 6.89
N GLY A 95 -15.13 -3.72 6.44
CA GLY A 95 -16.58 -3.84 6.48
C GLY A 95 -17.30 -2.61 5.94
N ARG A 96 -18.58 -2.54 6.23
CA ARG A 96 -19.47 -1.43 5.82
C ARG A 96 -20.26 -0.89 6.99
N ILE A 97 -20.59 0.41 6.91
CA ILE A 97 -21.50 1.13 7.81
C ILE A 97 -22.53 1.85 6.93
N TYR A 98 -23.82 1.73 7.25
CA TYR A 98 -24.91 2.32 6.46
C TYR A 98 -24.90 1.91 4.97
N ASN A 99 -24.36 0.74 4.64
CA ASN A 99 -24.15 0.20 3.29
C ASN A 99 -23.26 1.06 2.37
N ASP A 100 -23.25 2.37 2.52
CA ASP A 100 -22.55 3.32 1.67
C ASP A 100 -21.08 3.57 2.09
N PHE A 101 -20.74 3.32 3.35
CA PHE A 101 -19.41 3.59 3.87
C PHE A 101 -18.64 2.29 4.05
N TYR A 102 -17.62 2.09 3.23
CA TYR A 102 -16.64 1.03 3.41
C TYR A 102 -15.49 1.51 4.29
N TYR A 103 -15.04 0.69 5.22
CA TYR A 103 -13.87 0.98 6.03
C TYR A 103 -12.90 -0.19 6.00
N LYS A 104 -11.61 0.11 6.17
CA LYS A 104 -10.56 -0.88 6.29
C LYS A 104 -9.50 -0.43 7.29
N PHE A 105 -9.09 -1.37 8.10
CA PHE A 105 -7.90 -1.29 8.94
C PHE A 105 -6.98 -2.46 8.59
N GLN A 106 -5.68 -2.22 8.43
CA GLN A 106 -4.69 -3.26 8.19
C GLN A 106 -3.42 -2.99 8.97
N LEU A 107 -2.95 -4.01 9.66
CA LEU A 107 -1.70 -4.02 10.44
C LEU A 107 -0.66 -4.89 9.74
N GLU A 108 0.57 -4.44 9.63
CA GLU A 108 1.75 -5.21 9.29
C GLU A 108 2.50 -5.54 10.58
N VAL A 109 2.45 -6.81 11.00
CA VAL A 109 2.89 -7.24 12.33
C VAL A 109 4.41 -7.30 12.42
N ASN A 110 5.07 -7.73 11.34
CA ASN A 110 6.52 -7.90 11.29
C ASN A 110 7.30 -6.63 10.89
N GLY A 111 6.62 -5.48 10.81
CA GLY A 111 7.26 -4.19 10.46
C GLY A 111 7.84 -4.15 9.05
N ALA A 112 8.60 -3.09 8.75
CA ALA A 112 9.28 -2.95 7.47
C ALA A 112 10.62 -3.70 7.48
N PRO A 113 10.88 -4.61 6.52
CA PRO A 113 12.18 -5.26 6.43
C PRO A 113 13.33 -4.25 6.34
N GLY A 114 14.31 -4.37 7.25
CA GLY A 114 15.48 -3.48 7.31
C GLY A 114 15.23 -2.10 7.92
N GLU A 115 14.08 -1.88 8.53
CA GLU A 115 13.73 -0.69 9.33
C GLU A 115 13.18 -1.12 10.67
N ASP A 116 12.14 -0.43 11.18
CA ASP A 116 11.47 -0.82 12.41
C ASP A 116 10.85 -2.21 12.30
N LYS A 117 11.16 -3.06 13.25
CA LYS A 117 10.65 -4.44 13.34
C LYS A 117 9.33 -4.53 14.11
N GLY A 118 8.81 -3.41 14.60
CA GLY A 118 7.56 -3.35 15.35
C GLY A 118 6.32 -3.36 14.44
N PRO A 119 5.15 -3.69 14.99
CA PRO A 119 3.89 -3.60 14.26
C PRO A 119 3.63 -2.17 13.78
N ARG A 120 3.08 -2.04 12.56
CA ARG A 120 2.72 -0.74 11.99
C ARG A 120 1.39 -0.78 11.27
N VAL A 121 0.62 0.31 11.38
CA VAL A 121 -0.61 0.48 10.62
C VAL A 121 -0.23 0.75 9.16
N VAL A 122 -0.77 -0.03 8.23
CA VAL A 122 -0.54 0.18 6.79
C VAL A 122 -1.75 0.72 6.06
N ASP A 123 -2.96 0.29 6.39
CA ASP A 123 -4.19 0.89 5.88
C ASP A 123 -5.09 1.27 7.07
N ALA A 124 -5.64 2.47 7.07
CA ALA A 124 -6.66 2.93 7.99
C ALA A 124 -7.48 4.01 7.31
N PHE A 125 -8.62 3.63 6.70
CA PHE A 125 -9.42 4.57 5.92
C PHE A 125 -10.91 4.24 5.97
N ILE A 126 -11.70 5.25 5.64
CA ILE A 126 -13.12 5.14 5.33
C ILE A 126 -13.34 5.66 3.91
N GLU A 127 -14.23 5.01 3.17
CA GLU A 127 -14.60 5.38 1.80
C GLU A 127 -16.11 5.42 1.64
N TRP A 128 -16.63 6.57 1.26
CA TRP A 128 -18.02 6.71 0.85
C TRP A 128 -18.18 6.23 -0.58
N GLN A 129 -19.08 5.26 -0.79
CA GLN A 129 -19.25 4.51 -2.04
C GLN A 129 -20.70 4.48 -2.52
N LYS A 130 -21.45 5.55 -2.31
CA LYS A 130 -22.87 5.61 -2.68
C LYS A 130 -23.07 5.57 -4.20
N PHE A 131 -22.17 6.18 -4.96
CA PHE A 131 -22.27 6.27 -6.41
C PHE A 131 -21.04 5.66 -7.07
N ASP A 132 -21.24 4.94 -8.18
CA ASP A 132 -20.12 4.42 -8.98
C ASP A 132 -19.25 5.55 -9.53
N PHE A 133 -19.88 6.62 -9.99
CA PHE A 133 -19.21 7.73 -10.62
C PHE A 133 -18.48 8.67 -9.64
N LEU A 134 -18.77 8.58 -8.34
CA LEU A 134 -18.12 9.40 -7.32
C LEU A 134 -18.02 8.64 -5.99
N ARG A 135 -16.80 8.37 -5.60
CA ARG A 135 -16.44 7.80 -4.29
C ARG A 135 -15.41 8.70 -3.63
N VAL A 136 -15.49 8.85 -2.32
CA VAL A 136 -14.58 9.69 -1.54
C VAL A 136 -13.92 8.84 -0.46
N LYS A 137 -12.61 8.77 -0.50
CA LYS A 137 -11.78 8.01 0.46
C LYS A 137 -10.97 8.95 1.33
N LEU A 138 -10.95 8.73 2.64
CA LEU A 138 -10.20 9.53 3.61
C LEU A 138 -9.44 8.61 4.56
N GLY A 139 -8.18 8.91 4.84
CA GLY A 139 -7.33 8.20 5.78
C GLY A 139 -5.99 7.83 5.19
N GLN A 140 -5.41 6.72 5.66
CA GLN A 140 -4.14 6.17 5.18
C GLN A 140 -4.38 4.99 4.25
N PHE A 141 -3.94 5.11 2.99
CA PHE A 141 -4.12 4.09 1.97
C PHE A 141 -3.09 4.22 0.85
N LYS A 142 -3.08 3.28 -0.09
CA LYS A 142 -2.15 3.30 -1.22
C LYS A 142 -2.40 4.51 -2.13
N ARG A 143 -1.32 5.23 -2.46
CA ARG A 143 -1.33 6.35 -3.39
C ARG A 143 -1.82 5.91 -4.78
N PRO A 144 -2.65 6.70 -5.47
CA PRO A 144 -3.20 6.39 -6.79
C PRO A 144 -2.18 6.67 -7.91
N PHE A 145 -1.01 6.00 -7.89
CA PHE A 145 0.04 6.15 -8.88
C PHE A 145 0.52 4.79 -9.39
N GLY A 146 0.31 4.55 -10.67
CA GLY A 146 0.59 3.28 -11.34
C GLY A 146 -0.49 2.21 -11.17
N PHE A 147 -0.51 1.24 -12.06
CA PHE A 147 -1.42 0.09 -12.01
C PHE A 147 -0.94 -0.99 -11.02
N GLU A 148 0.38 -1.17 -10.83
CA GLU A 148 0.88 -2.23 -9.96
C GLU A 148 0.82 -1.84 -8.47
N ASN A 149 0.98 -0.56 -8.10
CA ASN A 149 0.97 -0.13 -6.71
C ASN A 149 -0.27 -0.60 -5.91
N PRO A 150 -1.52 -0.53 -6.43
CA PRO A 150 -2.71 -0.98 -5.72
C PRO A 150 -2.74 -2.48 -5.42
N TYR A 151 -1.96 -3.32 -6.11
CA TYR A 151 -2.03 -4.76 -5.90
C TYR A 151 -1.58 -5.19 -4.51
N SER A 152 -2.23 -6.23 -4.01
CA SER A 152 -1.70 -7.02 -2.90
C SER A 152 -0.42 -7.76 -3.35
N PRO A 153 0.57 -7.97 -2.47
CA PRO A 153 1.72 -8.80 -2.78
C PRO A 153 1.38 -10.19 -3.35
N LEU A 154 0.23 -10.73 -2.98
CA LEU A 154 -0.27 -12.03 -3.46
C LEU A 154 -0.75 -12.01 -4.92
N LYS A 155 -1.07 -10.82 -5.47
CA LYS A 155 -1.60 -10.64 -6.82
C LYS A 155 -0.56 -10.16 -7.84
N VAL A 156 0.63 -9.83 -7.41
CA VAL A 156 1.69 -9.34 -8.31
C VAL A 156 2.09 -10.40 -9.34
N GLY A 157 2.02 -11.68 -8.96
CA GLY A 157 2.39 -12.80 -9.83
C GLY A 157 3.89 -13.08 -9.88
N TYR A 158 4.72 -12.17 -9.40
CA TYR A 158 6.16 -12.27 -9.26
C TYR A 158 6.58 -12.03 -7.82
N GLY A 159 7.76 -12.53 -7.44
CA GLY A 159 8.25 -12.50 -6.05
C GLY A 159 8.43 -11.12 -5.43
N CYS A 160 8.37 -10.06 -6.22
CA CYS A 160 8.42 -8.67 -5.75
C CYS A 160 7.64 -7.75 -6.70
N TYR A 161 7.39 -6.51 -6.25
CA TYR A 161 6.92 -5.45 -7.15
C TYR A 161 8.02 -5.06 -8.14
N SER A 162 7.63 -4.48 -9.28
CA SER A 162 8.56 -3.92 -10.26
C SER A 162 9.42 -2.80 -9.67
N GLN A 163 10.58 -2.55 -10.27
CA GLN A 163 11.42 -1.42 -9.87
C GLN A 163 10.72 -0.07 -10.06
N ALA A 164 9.86 0.05 -11.08
CA ALA A 164 9.00 1.21 -11.26
C ALA A 164 8.13 1.46 -10.03
N THR A 165 7.43 0.44 -9.56
CA THR A 165 6.60 0.52 -8.36
C THR A 165 7.44 0.69 -7.09
N MET A 166 8.52 -0.07 -6.95
CA MET A 166 9.39 0.01 -5.77
C MET A 166 10.02 1.39 -5.61
N LYS A 167 10.58 1.97 -6.69
CA LYS A 167 11.38 3.19 -6.66
C LYS A 167 10.58 4.47 -6.89
N LEU A 168 9.50 4.39 -7.69
CA LEU A 168 8.78 5.58 -8.16
C LEU A 168 7.32 5.64 -7.70
N ALA A 169 6.73 4.56 -7.19
CA ALA A 169 5.42 4.59 -6.53
C ALA A 169 5.54 4.55 -4.99
N SER A 170 6.74 4.72 -4.45
CA SER A 170 7.06 4.89 -3.02
C SER A 170 6.82 3.66 -2.15
N ILE A 171 7.18 2.48 -2.65
CA ILE A 171 7.30 1.31 -1.76
C ILE A 171 8.66 1.36 -1.04
N GLY A 172 9.74 1.69 -1.75
CA GLY A 172 11.05 2.02 -1.23
C GLY A 172 11.61 3.20 -2.03
N ASP A 173 11.08 4.38 -1.77
CA ASP A 173 11.20 5.57 -2.62
C ASP A 173 12.64 6.02 -2.84
N ARG A 174 12.97 6.36 -4.09
CA ARG A 174 14.29 6.89 -4.46
C ARG A 174 14.66 8.23 -3.81
N ASN A 175 13.66 9.03 -3.42
CA ASN A 175 13.89 10.33 -2.76
C ASN A 175 14.38 10.20 -1.32
N GLY A 176 14.33 9.00 -0.72
CA GLY A 176 14.74 8.71 0.64
C GLY A 176 13.60 8.68 1.65
N GLU A 177 12.35 8.64 1.19
CA GLU A 177 11.20 8.38 2.05
C GLU A 177 11.35 6.99 2.69
N HIS A 178 10.99 6.86 3.95
CA HIS A 178 10.95 5.58 4.65
C HIS A 178 10.02 4.59 3.93
N LYS A 179 10.11 3.31 4.24
CA LYS A 179 9.35 2.26 3.53
C LYS A 179 7.86 2.34 3.82
N SER A 180 7.14 3.15 3.05
CA SER A 180 5.69 3.40 3.19
C SER A 180 4.82 2.35 2.54
N SER A 181 5.39 1.35 1.88
CA SER A 181 4.62 0.36 1.10
C SER A 181 3.66 0.99 0.09
N GLY A 182 4.03 2.13 -0.51
CA GLY A 182 3.25 2.89 -1.48
C GLY A 182 2.05 3.65 -0.92
N ARG A 183 2.04 3.93 0.40
CA ARG A 183 0.90 4.55 1.11
C ARG A 183 1.21 5.93 1.64
N ASP A 184 0.12 6.68 1.95
CA ASP A 184 0.18 7.97 2.61
C ASP A 184 -1.16 8.32 3.25
N LEU A 185 -1.16 9.35 4.09
CA LEU A 185 -2.35 9.97 4.66
C LEU A 185 -2.92 11.01 3.69
N GLY A 186 -4.21 10.94 3.40
CA GLY A 186 -4.83 11.89 2.48
C GLY A 186 -6.31 11.66 2.23
N VAL A 187 -6.81 12.40 1.24
CA VAL A 187 -8.15 12.28 0.70
C VAL A 187 -8.08 12.00 -0.79
N GLN A 188 -8.96 11.13 -1.31
CA GLN A 188 -9.02 10.78 -2.72
C GLN A 188 -10.46 10.76 -3.21
N LEU A 189 -10.68 11.38 -4.36
CA LEU A 189 -11.88 11.23 -5.19
C LEU A 189 -11.61 10.20 -6.26
N GLN A 190 -12.56 9.31 -6.55
CA GLN A 190 -12.45 8.35 -7.63
C GLN A 190 -13.82 7.95 -8.13
N GLY A 191 -13.88 7.46 -9.36
CA GLY A 191 -15.14 7.01 -9.93
C GLY A 191 -14.99 6.29 -11.26
N ASP A 192 -16.07 5.62 -11.64
CA ASP A 192 -16.21 4.85 -12.86
C ASP A 192 -17.33 5.43 -13.70
N LEU A 193 -17.06 5.71 -14.98
CA LEU A 193 -17.98 6.39 -15.90
C LEU A 193 -18.26 5.49 -17.11
N LEU A 194 -19.38 5.77 -17.78
CA LEU A 194 -19.79 5.16 -19.04
C LEU A 194 -19.85 3.63 -18.95
N PRO A 195 -20.92 3.07 -18.38
CA PRO A 195 -21.12 1.61 -18.30
C PRO A 195 -21.33 1.05 -19.72
N ALA A 196 -20.62 -0.05 -20.04
CA ALA A 196 -20.80 -0.83 -21.25
C ALA A 196 -21.91 -1.89 -21.08
N ALA A 197 -22.36 -2.47 -22.18
CA ALA A 197 -23.42 -3.47 -22.16
C ALA A 197 -23.05 -4.76 -21.39
N ASP A 198 -21.77 -5.12 -21.33
CA ASP A 198 -21.24 -6.26 -20.57
C ASP A 198 -20.93 -5.95 -19.08
N GLY A 199 -21.28 -4.73 -18.64
CA GLY A 199 -21.14 -4.27 -17.27
C GLY A 199 -19.80 -3.68 -16.89
N HIS A 200 -18.77 -3.71 -17.78
CA HIS A 200 -17.55 -2.97 -17.49
C HIS A 200 -17.74 -1.47 -17.64
N LYS A 201 -16.82 -0.67 -17.07
CA LYS A 201 -16.84 0.79 -17.17
C LYS A 201 -15.75 1.23 -18.12
N TRP A 202 -16.08 2.13 -19.05
CA TRP A 202 -15.13 2.64 -20.05
C TRP A 202 -14.05 3.52 -19.48
N ILE A 203 -14.37 4.32 -18.46
CA ILE A 203 -13.46 5.32 -17.90
C ILE A 203 -13.38 5.13 -16.39
N HIS A 204 -12.16 5.13 -15.86
CA HIS A 204 -11.91 5.29 -14.43
C HIS A 204 -11.01 6.49 -14.18
N TYR A 205 -11.34 7.30 -13.18
CA TYR A 205 -10.53 8.40 -12.72
C TYR A 205 -10.26 8.32 -11.22
N GLN A 206 -9.13 8.86 -10.81
CA GLN A 206 -8.78 9.03 -9.41
C GLN A 206 -7.90 10.27 -9.23
N LEU A 207 -8.15 11.04 -8.17
CA LEU A 207 -7.40 12.25 -7.83
C LEU A 207 -7.37 12.39 -6.31
N GLY A 208 -6.19 12.56 -5.73
CA GLY A 208 -6.04 12.68 -4.28
C GLY A 208 -5.02 13.71 -3.86
N PHE A 209 -5.22 14.22 -2.65
CA PHE A 209 -4.31 15.10 -1.93
C PHE A 209 -3.76 14.36 -0.72
N PHE A 210 -2.43 14.31 -0.61
CA PHE A 210 -1.72 13.53 0.40
C PHE A 210 -0.71 14.40 1.15
N ASN A 211 -0.33 13.98 2.36
CA ASN A 211 0.70 14.69 3.14
C ASN A 211 2.09 14.65 2.50
N GLY A 212 2.38 13.64 1.64
CA GLY A 212 3.68 13.52 0.99
C GLY A 212 4.79 12.92 1.88
N GLN A 213 4.47 12.48 3.10
CA GLN A 213 5.46 11.98 4.07
C GLN A 213 5.44 10.47 4.27
N GLY A 214 4.49 9.77 3.64
CA GLY A 214 4.31 8.32 3.79
C GLY A 214 3.48 7.91 5.00
N ILE A 215 3.52 6.62 5.35
CA ILE A 215 2.67 6.07 6.40
C ILE A 215 3.09 6.54 7.80
N ASN A 216 2.08 6.72 8.69
CA ASN A 216 2.27 6.99 10.11
C ASN A 216 3.08 8.25 10.43
N HIS A 217 3.21 9.16 9.47
CA HIS A 217 3.90 10.43 9.65
C HIS A 217 2.96 11.61 9.46
N ALA A 218 3.07 12.57 10.37
CA ALA A 218 2.37 13.84 10.25
C ALA A 218 2.96 14.67 9.10
N ASP A 219 2.19 15.63 8.63
CA ASP A 219 2.67 16.64 7.70
C ASP A 219 3.84 17.45 8.29
N LYS A 220 4.94 17.56 7.57
CA LYS A 220 6.18 18.22 8.04
C LYS A 220 6.39 19.62 7.43
N ASP A 221 5.69 19.94 6.35
CA ASP A 221 5.99 21.13 5.57
C ASP A 221 4.77 21.88 5.03
N HIS A 222 3.57 21.46 5.44
CA HIS A 222 2.28 21.99 4.99
C HIS A 222 2.05 21.90 3.48
N HIS A 223 2.96 21.25 2.73
CA HIS A 223 2.77 20.97 1.32
C HIS A 223 1.95 19.69 1.12
N LYS A 224 1.09 19.69 0.12
CA LYS A 224 0.30 18.50 -0.22
C LYS A 224 0.73 17.98 -1.59
N ASP A 225 0.90 16.67 -1.66
CA ASP A 225 1.14 15.97 -2.89
C ASP A 225 -0.20 15.76 -3.61
N LEU A 226 -0.29 16.24 -4.85
CA LEU A 226 -1.40 15.96 -5.75
C LEU A 226 -1.04 14.73 -6.59
N ILE A 227 -1.84 13.67 -6.46
CA ILE A 227 -1.60 12.40 -7.15
C ILE A 227 -2.89 11.93 -7.79
N GLY A 228 -2.81 11.49 -9.05
CA GLY A 228 -4.00 10.97 -9.72
C GLY A 228 -3.69 10.14 -10.95
N GLY A 229 -4.74 9.57 -11.53
CA GLY A 229 -4.68 8.79 -12.74
C GLY A 229 -6.02 8.74 -13.44
N LEU A 230 -5.94 8.51 -14.75
CA LEU A 230 -7.08 8.32 -15.64
C LEU A 230 -6.76 7.16 -16.57
N TRP A 231 -7.69 6.23 -16.72
CA TRP A 231 -7.58 5.18 -17.73
C TRP A 231 -8.89 4.87 -18.42
N ILE A 232 -8.76 4.31 -19.59
CA ILE A 232 -9.85 3.78 -20.40
C ILE A 232 -9.78 2.25 -20.41
N SER A 233 -10.93 1.61 -20.45
CA SER A 233 -11.10 0.17 -20.60
C SER A 233 -11.92 -0.11 -21.86
N PRO A 234 -11.28 -0.19 -23.05
CA PRO A 234 -11.98 -0.39 -24.33
C PRO A 234 -12.71 -1.74 -24.42
N ILE A 235 -12.20 -2.72 -23.71
CA ILE A 235 -12.82 -4.04 -23.54
C ILE A 235 -12.69 -4.44 -22.08
N LYS A 236 -13.51 -5.38 -21.65
CA LYS A 236 -13.41 -5.98 -20.32
C LYS A 236 -11.97 -6.47 -20.07
N ASP A 237 -11.51 -6.31 -18.82
CA ASP A 237 -10.20 -6.75 -18.34
C ASP A 237 -8.97 -6.00 -18.92
N LEU A 238 -9.14 -5.10 -19.90
CA LEU A 238 -8.08 -4.23 -20.42
C LEU A 238 -8.24 -2.82 -19.87
N ALA A 239 -7.16 -2.27 -19.31
CA ALA A 239 -7.09 -0.86 -18.95
C ALA A 239 -5.80 -0.24 -19.51
N ILE A 240 -5.91 0.96 -20.09
CA ILE A 240 -4.80 1.74 -20.64
C ILE A 240 -4.93 3.17 -20.09
N GLY A 241 -3.87 3.70 -19.50
CA GLY A 241 -3.98 5.02 -18.89
C GLY A 241 -2.68 5.65 -18.47
N GLY A 242 -2.84 6.82 -17.83
CA GLY A 242 -1.74 7.63 -17.35
C GLY A 242 -1.95 8.11 -15.92
N PHE A 243 -0.84 8.46 -15.28
CA PHE A 243 -0.76 8.85 -13.88
C PHE A 243 0.12 10.09 -13.74
N GLY A 244 -0.23 10.96 -12.80
CA GLY A 244 0.52 12.14 -12.44
C GLY A 244 0.73 12.25 -10.95
N TRP A 245 1.86 12.82 -10.56
CA TRP A 245 2.20 13.14 -9.19
C TRP A 245 2.98 14.44 -9.14
N ASN A 246 2.46 15.43 -8.46
CA ASN A 246 3.14 16.69 -8.18
C ASN A 246 3.22 16.87 -6.67
N GLY A 247 4.45 16.88 -6.13
CA GLY A 247 4.66 16.91 -4.71
C GLY A 247 6.10 17.22 -4.30
N LYS A 248 6.34 17.03 -3.02
CA LYS A 248 7.62 17.27 -2.37
C LYS A 248 7.81 16.29 -1.19
N TYR A 249 9.02 15.80 -1.01
CA TYR A 249 9.38 15.03 0.18
C TYR A 249 10.30 15.85 1.09
N THR A 250 9.95 15.95 2.37
CA THR A 250 10.74 16.65 3.38
C THR A 250 11.48 15.65 4.26
N ASN A 251 12.78 15.86 4.39
CA ASN A 251 13.68 14.98 5.14
C ASN A 251 13.38 15.06 6.65
N GLU A 252 12.89 13.98 7.21
CA GLU A 252 12.53 13.88 8.63
C GLU A 252 13.75 13.93 9.57
N LYS A 253 14.90 13.51 9.05
CA LYS A 253 16.16 13.51 9.81
C LYS A 253 16.94 14.83 9.67
N TYR A 254 16.42 15.78 8.86
CA TYR A 254 17.04 17.09 8.69
C TYR A 254 16.85 17.92 9.96
N ASN A 255 17.96 18.31 10.58
CA ASN A 255 17.99 19.15 11.78
C ASN A 255 18.70 20.49 11.52
N ALA A 256 18.90 21.33 12.55
CA ALA A 256 19.53 22.63 12.42
C ALA A 256 21.03 22.55 12.02
N ALA A 257 21.68 21.40 12.20
CA ALA A 257 23.06 21.14 11.79
C ALA A 257 23.12 19.86 10.93
N PRO A 258 22.59 19.89 9.70
CA PRO A 258 22.55 18.73 8.82
C PRO A 258 23.95 18.36 8.34
N GLU A 259 24.15 17.08 8.00
CA GLU A 259 25.36 16.64 7.30
C GLU A 259 25.49 17.37 5.95
N ALA A 260 26.71 17.61 5.50
CA ALA A 260 27.02 18.44 4.33
C ALA A 260 26.32 18.02 3.02
N ASN A 261 25.91 16.75 2.91
CA ASN A 261 25.25 16.22 1.73
C ASN A 261 23.73 16.04 1.88
N GLN A 262 23.14 16.45 3.01
CA GLN A 262 21.70 16.32 3.23
C GLN A 262 20.92 17.53 2.70
N LEU A 263 19.73 17.26 2.16
CA LEU A 263 18.78 18.28 1.74
C LEU A 263 17.57 18.29 2.67
N LYS A 264 17.06 19.49 2.99
CA LYS A 264 15.84 19.66 3.77
C LYS A 264 14.63 19.05 3.05
N SER A 265 14.54 19.25 1.75
CA SER A 265 13.46 18.70 0.93
C SER A 265 13.87 18.55 -0.53
N VAL A 266 13.20 17.68 -1.25
CA VAL A 266 13.36 17.48 -2.70
C VAL A 266 12.00 17.47 -3.39
N LYS A 267 11.96 17.93 -4.63
CA LYS A 267 10.78 17.80 -5.49
C LYS A 267 10.45 16.34 -5.71
N ARG A 268 9.15 16.04 -5.90
CA ARG A 268 8.65 14.72 -6.25
C ARG A 268 7.59 14.90 -7.35
N VAL A 269 8.08 15.12 -8.58
CA VAL A 269 7.23 15.29 -9.76
C VAL A 269 7.37 14.06 -10.63
N ARG A 270 6.28 13.33 -10.83
CA ARG A 270 6.28 12.06 -11.54
C ARG A 270 5.13 11.99 -12.52
N TRP A 271 5.35 11.25 -13.58
CA TRP A 271 4.29 10.82 -14.47
C TRP A 271 4.54 9.39 -14.92
N GLY A 272 3.51 8.72 -15.32
CA GLY A 272 3.60 7.36 -15.83
C GLY A 272 2.48 7.05 -16.79
N VAL A 273 2.71 6.10 -17.67
CA VAL A 273 1.72 5.51 -18.54
C VAL A 273 1.83 4.01 -18.48
N GLY A 274 0.73 3.32 -18.69
CA GLY A 274 0.74 1.88 -18.62
C GLY A 274 -0.50 1.24 -19.19
N MET A 275 -0.42 -0.08 -19.24
CA MET A 275 -1.53 -0.94 -19.59
C MET A 275 -1.55 -2.18 -18.69
N LYS A 276 -2.74 -2.72 -18.49
CA LYS A 276 -2.96 -4.03 -17.89
C LYS A 276 -4.10 -4.75 -18.60
N TYR A 277 -3.88 -6.02 -18.88
CA TYR A 277 -4.91 -6.96 -19.29
C TYR A 277 -4.89 -8.12 -18.30
N GLU A 278 -6.02 -8.38 -17.67
CA GLU A 278 -6.12 -9.35 -16.56
C GLU A 278 -7.38 -10.20 -16.71
N SER A 279 -7.23 -11.29 -17.44
CA SER A 279 -8.18 -12.39 -17.52
C SER A 279 -7.49 -13.68 -17.05
N ASP A 280 -7.66 -14.80 -17.75
CA ASP A 280 -6.85 -16.00 -17.56
C ASP A 280 -5.36 -15.69 -17.86
N TRP A 281 -5.10 -14.93 -18.89
CA TRP A 281 -3.79 -14.34 -19.18
C TRP A 281 -3.59 -13.06 -18.38
N THR A 282 -2.33 -12.75 -18.10
CA THR A 282 -1.91 -11.47 -17.54
C THR A 282 -0.94 -10.81 -18.48
N VAL A 283 -1.22 -9.56 -18.90
CA VAL A 283 -0.23 -8.71 -19.58
C VAL A 283 -0.24 -7.36 -18.87
N ARG A 284 0.91 -6.93 -18.35
CA ARG A 284 1.08 -5.65 -17.67
C ARG A 284 2.34 -4.97 -18.13
N GLY A 285 2.30 -3.67 -18.28
CA GLY A 285 3.48 -2.86 -18.54
C GLY A 285 3.24 -1.43 -18.14
N GLU A 286 4.26 -0.82 -17.54
CA GLU A 286 4.24 0.59 -17.17
C GLU A 286 5.61 1.22 -17.43
N TYR A 287 5.58 2.50 -17.83
CA TYR A 287 6.74 3.39 -17.83
C TYR A 287 6.47 4.51 -16.84
N MET A 288 7.44 4.82 -16.00
CA MET A 288 7.38 5.91 -15.03
C MET A 288 8.62 6.79 -15.12
N SER A 289 8.43 8.09 -15.02
CA SER A 289 9.47 9.11 -15.01
C SER A 289 9.35 9.96 -13.75
N SER A 290 10.48 10.34 -13.16
CA SER A 290 10.55 11.11 -11.92
C SER A 290 11.55 12.25 -12.03
N VAL A 291 11.17 13.41 -11.50
CA VAL A 291 12.04 14.56 -11.21
C VAL A 291 12.10 14.76 -9.70
N GLY A 292 13.30 14.95 -9.18
CA GLY A 292 13.66 15.15 -7.77
C GLY A 292 14.78 14.24 -7.33
N GLY A 293 15.75 14.77 -6.60
CA GLY A 293 16.94 14.07 -6.11
C GLY A 293 16.68 13.20 -4.89
N LYS A 294 17.72 12.99 -4.08
CA LYS A 294 17.66 12.25 -2.81
C LYS A 294 17.90 13.21 -1.65
N VAL A 295 17.09 13.14 -0.59
CA VAL A 295 17.28 14.00 0.59
C VAL A 295 18.58 13.67 1.34
N THR A 296 19.11 12.46 1.20
CA THR A 296 20.35 11.99 1.83
C THR A 296 21.60 12.27 1.00
N ASN A 297 21.47 12.79 -0.23
CA ASN A 297 22.59 13.07 -1.11
C ASN A 297 22.27 14.20 -2.09
N ALA A 298 22.75 15.41 -1.81
CA ALA A 298 22.55 16.60 -2.64
C ALA A 298 23.11 16.46 -4.07
N ALA A 299 24.16 15.65 -4.26
CA ALA A 299 24.75 15.36 -5.56
C ALA A 299 24.03 14.26 -6.35
N ALA A 300 22.99 13.66 -5.78
CA ALA A 300 22.25 12.62 -6.50
C ALA A 300 21.54 13.19 -7.73
N PRO A 301 21.48 12.44 -8.84
CA PRO A 301 20.75 12.85 -10.03
C PRO A 301 19.30 13.23 -9.72
N ASP A 302 18.81 14.30 -10.32
CA ASP A 302 17.45 14.81 -10.12
C ASP A 302 16.41 14.11 -10.99
N ARG A 303 16.83 13.32 -11.99
CA ARG A 303 15.95 12.63 -12.94
C ARG A 303 16.21 11.14 -12.93
N SER A 304 15.11 10.37 -12.93
CA SER A 304 15.15 8.91 -13.03
C SER A 304 13.94 8.40 -13.80
N ASP A 305 14.02 7.18 -14.25
CA ASP A 305 12.89 6.50 -14.86
C ASP A 305 12.97 4.97 -14.65
N ALA A 306 11.83 4.33 -14.86
CA ALA A 306 11.70 2.89 -14.75
C ALA A 306 10.59 2.40 -15.67
N TRP A 307 10.71 1.15 -16.11
CA TRP A 307 9.68 0.48 -16.89
C TRP A 307 9.72 -1.02 -16.67
N TYR A 308 8.59 -1.65 -16.84
CA TYR A 308 8.51 -3.09 -16.80
C TYR A 308 7.47 -3.63 -17.78
N ALA A 309 7.63 -4.89 -18.13
CA ALA A 309 6.63 -5.69 -18.79
C ALA A 309 6.53 -7.05 -18.10
N THR A 310 5.31 -7.51 -17.84
CA THR A 310 5.01 -8.80 -17.22
C THR A 310 3.97 -9.54 -18.07
N VAL A 311 4.26 -10.79 -18.39
CA VAL A 311 3.31 -11.71 -19.04
C VAL A 311 3.09 -12.89 -18.11
N GLY A 312 1.82 -13.24 -17.88
CA GLY A 312 1.41 -14.40 -17.09
C GLY A 312 0.58 -15.37 -17.96
N VAL A 313 1.03 -16.61 -18.06
CA VAL A 313 0.44 -17.66 -18.89
C VAL A 313 -0.21 -18.71 -17.98
N PRO A 314 -1.53 -18.96 -18.07
CA PRO A 314 -2.17 -20.06 -17.36
C PRO A 314 -1.77 -21.40 -18.00
N VAL A 315 -1.34 -22.34 -17.16
CA VAL A 315 -1.03 -23.73 -17.59
C VAL A 315 -2.16 -24.66 -17.16
N THR A 316 -2.65 -24.47 -15.95
CA THR A 316 -3.85 -25.09 -15.42
C THR A 316 -4.65 -24.05 -14.64
N LYS A 317 -5.83 -24.42 -14.13
CA LYS A 317 -6.62 -23.53 -13.25
C LYS A 317 -5.85 -23.07 -11.99
N ASP A 318 -4.89 -23.86 -11.53
CA ASP A 318 -4.14 -23.63 -10.29
C ASP A 318 -2.66 -23.26 -10.53
N LEU A 319 -2.13 -23.46 -11.74
CA LEU A 319 -0.73 -23.22 -12.09
C LEU A 319 -0.62 -22.14 -13.18
N LYS A 320 0.13 -21.08 -12.86
CA LYS A 320 0.40 -19.97 -13.78
C LYS A 320 1.88 -19.60 -13.77
N PHE A 321 2.48 -19.46 -14.95
CA PHE A 321 3.84 -18.96 -15.09
C PHE A 321 3.84 -17.49 -15.45
N TYR A 322 4.85 -16.77 -14.97
CA TYR A 322 5.07 -15.37 -15.28
C TYR A 322 6.49 -15.16 -15.78
N ALA A 323 6.63 -14.27 -16.75
CA ALA A 323 7.90 -13.70 -17.17
C ALA A 323 7.86 -12.19 -16.98
N ARG A 324 8.96 -11.59 -16.48
CA ARG A 324 9.08 -10.15 -16.26
C ARG A 324 10.41 -9.63 -16.82
N TYR A 325 10.32 -8.54 -17.55
CA TYR A 325 11.43 -7.66 -17.88
C TYR A 325 11.26 -6.35 -17.10
N ASP A 326 12.26 -5.95 -16.29
CA ASP A 326 12.10 -4.88 -15.32
C ASP A 326 13.36 -4.00 -15.27
N CYS A 327 13.20 -2.71 -15.47
CA CYS A 327 14.28 -1.76 -15.66
C CYS A 327 14.14 -0.53 -14.78
N TYR A 328 15.29 -0.04 -14.28
CA TYR A 328 15.40 1.21 -13.55
C TYR A 328 16.68 1.95 -13.93
N ARG A 329 16.58 3.28 -14.17
CA ARG A 329 17.72 4.18 -14.33
C ARG A 329 17.68 5.29 -13.28
N ASP A 330 18.67 5.33 -12.40
CA ASP A 330 18.73 6.34 -11.33
C ASP A 330 19.04 7.75 -11.84
N SER A 331 19.65 7.87 -13.03
CA SER A 331 20.05 9.17 -13.66
C SER A 331 19.51 9.38 -15.07
N LYS A 332 18.59 8.53 -15.57
CA LYS A 332 18.17 8.45 -16.99
C LYS A 332 19.30 8.14 -17.98
N GLN A 333 20.51 7.89 -17.53
CA GLN A 333 21.64 7.48 -18.37
C GLN A 333 21.75 5.96 -18.42
N TRP A 334 22.23 5.45 -19.55
CA TRP A 334 22.33 4.00 -19.77
C TRP A 334 23.38 3.31 -18.86
N ASN A 335 24.39 4.05 -18.39
CA ASN A 335 25.38 3.55 -17.42
C ASN A 335 24.79 3.37 -16.00
N SER A 336 23.62 3.96 -15.71
CA SER A 336 22.90 3.77 -14.44
C SER A 336 21.79 2.72 -14.52
N LEU A 337 21.67 2.01 -15.64
CA LEU A 337 20.62 1.02 -15.87
C LEU A 337 20.84 -0.24 -15.02
N ARG A 338 19.84 -0.60 -14.28
CA ARG A 338 19.65 -1.92 -13.71
C ARG A 338 18.50 -2.62 -14.44
N THR A 339 18.74 -3.85 -14.86
CA THR A 339 17.74 -4.69 -15.51
C THR A 339 17.61 -6.00 -14.74
N ASP A 340 16.40 -6.39 -14.41
CA ASP A 340 16.06 -7.67 -13.84
C ASP A 340 15.23 -8.47 -14.87
N TYR A 341 15.70 -9.66 -15.23
CA TYR A 341 14.99 -10.64 -16.04
C TYR A 341 14.48 -11.73 -15.12
N GLY A 342 13.16 -11.86 -15.02
CA GLY A 342 12.54 -12.72 -14.05
C GLY A 342 11.58 -13.73 -14.65
N ILE A 343 11.57 -14.94 -14.10
CA ILE A 343 10.52 -15.93 -14.31
C ILE A 343 9.96 -16.39 -12.96
N SER A 344 8.68 -16.74 -12.94
CA SER A 344 8.00 -17.19 -11.73
C SER A 344 6.98 -18.26 -12.06
N GLY A 345 6.96 -19.34 -11.26
CA GLY A 345 5.92 -20.34 -11.27
C GLY A 345 5.05 -20.20 -10.01
N ASN A 346 3.76 -20.05 -10.18
CA ASN A 346 2.79 -19.84 -9.10
C ASN A 346 1.79 -20.99 -9.09
N TYR A 347 1.75 -21.73 -7.99
CA TYR A 347 0.78 -22.80 -7.78
C TYR A 347 -0.16 -22.45 -6.61
N ALA A 348 -1.44 -22.31 -6.91
CA ALA A 348 -2.48 -22.02 -5.92
C ALA A 348 -3.11 -23.33 -5.43
N LEU A 349 -2.98 -23.62 -4.13
CA LEU A 349 -3.70 -24.72 -3.51
C LEU A 349 -4.97 -24.18 -2.85
N GLY A 350 -6.06 -24.26 -3.60
CA GLY A 350 -7.33 -23.66 -3.23
C GLY A 350 -7.26 -22.13 -3.12
N LYS A 351 -8.00 -21.57 -2.15
CA LYS A 351 -8.08 -20.12 -1.94
C LYS A 351 -7.08 -19.58 -0.88
N HIS A 352 -6.41 -20.49 -0.20
CA HIS A 352 -5.69 -20.18 1.04
C HIS A 352 -4.16 -20.28 0.92
N LEU A 353 -3.63 -21.12 0.05
CA LEU A 353 -2.20 -21.31 -0.08
C LEU A 353 -1.72 -20.96 -1.49
N LEU A 354 -0.58 -20.26 -1.56
CA LEU A 354 0.12 -19.96 -2.81
C LEU A 354 1.59 -20.32 -2.64
N PHE A 355 2.06 -21.23 -3.48
CA PHE A 355 3.47 -21.58 -3.63
C PHE A 355 4.04 -20.82 -4.82
N GLN A 356 5.18 -20.16 -4.63
CA GLN A 356 5.80 -19.35 -5.66
C GLN A 356 7.29 -19.62 -5.74
N LEU A 357 7.76 -19.99 -6.92
CA LEU A 357 9.18 -20.13 -7.24
C LEU A 357 9.57 -19.00 -8.18
N ASN A 358 10.63 -18.27 -7.86
CA ASN A 358 11.08 -17.14 -8.64
C ASN A 358 12.57 -17.30 -8.96
N TYR A 359 12.94 -17.01 -10.18
CA TYR A 359 14.31 -16.83 -10.61
C TYR A 359 14.47 -15.46 -11.22
N THR A 360 15.54 -14.75 -10.85
CA THR A 360 15.87 -13.42 -11.35
C THR A 360 17.34 -13.37 -11.75
N PHE A 361 17.61 -13.01 -12.99
CA PHE A 361 18.94 -12.58 -13.42
C PHE A 361 18.98 -11.06 -13.42
N THR A 362 19.92 -10.47 -12.65
CA THR A 362 20.15 -9.03 -12.56
C THR A 362 21.39 -8.62 -13.34
N ASP A 363 21.28 -7.60 -14.20
CA ASP A 363 22.40 -6.85 -14.79
C ASP A 363 22.33 -5.40 -14.29
N ASP A 364 23.22 -5.05 -13.37
CA ASP A 364 23.31 -3.72 -12.76
C ASP A 364 24.54 -2.97 -13.27
N ARG A 365 24.34 -2.12 -14.29
CA ARG A 365 25.42 -1.30 -14.86
C ARG A 365 25.93 -0.25 -13.90
N SER A 366 25.10 0.24 -12.99
CA SER A 366 25.52 1.24 -11.98
C SER A 366 26.58 0.66 -11.04
N ALA A 367 26.48 -0.61 -10.72
CA ALA A 367 27.46 -1.31 -9.89
C ALA A 367 28.85 -1.48 -10.55
N ARG A 368 28.91 -1.46 -11.89
CA ARG A 368 30.20 -1.54 -12.63
C ARG A 368 31.04 -0.26 -12.50
N ASN A 369 30.36 0.87 -12.31
CA ASN A 369 30.99 2.20 -12.26
C ASN A 369 31.17 2.69 -10.82
N ALA A 370 30.84 1.88 -9.81
CA ALA A 370 31.06 2.22 -8.42
C ALA A 370 32.56 2.21 -8.07
N ALA A 371 32.99 3.14 -7.20
CA ALA A 371 34.37 3.22 -6.71
C ALA A 371 34.78 1.91 -6.00
N VAL A 372 33.84 1.24 -5.35
CA VAL A 372 34.00 -0.12 -4.82
C VAL A 372 33.30 -1.06 -5.79
N ARG A 373 34.05 -1.92 -6.48
CA ARG A 373 33.51 -2.91 -7.41
C ARG A 373 32.61 -3.89 -6.67
N THR A 374 31.30 -3.74 -6.83
CA THR A 374 30.31 -4.75 -6.43
C THR A 374 29.99 -5.64 -7.63
N ASP A 375 29.53 -6.85 -7.36
CA ASP A 375 29.11 -7.77 -8.42
C ASP A 375 27.91 -7.15 -9.17
N SER A 376 28.11 -6.92 -10.48
CA SER A 376 27.13 -6.25 -11.33
C SER A 376 26.17 -7.20 -12.04
N ARG A 377 26.49 -8.49 -12.06
CA ARG A 377 25.67 -9.55 -12.67
C ARG A 377 25.56 -10.70 -11.70
N TYR A 378 24.32 -11.05 -11.37
CA TYR A 378 24.07 -12.12 -10.40
C TYR A 378 22.70 -12.73 -10.60
N ASN A 379 22.55 -13.93 -10.07
CA ASN A 379 21.31 -14.67 -10.05
C ASN A 379 20.71 -14.66 -8.64
N THR A 380 19.39 -14.65 -8.57
CA THR A 380 18.65 -14.82 -7.32
C THR A 380 17.55 -15.86 -7.54
N PHE A 381 17.45 -16.78 -6.62
CA PHE A 381 16.37 -17.77 -6.57
C PHE A 381 15.60 -17.59 -5.27
N ASP A 382 14.28 -17.44 -5.36
CA ASP A 382 13.38 -17.28 -4.22
C ASP A 382 12.31 -18.37 -4.21
N VAL A 383 12.11 -18.98 -3.06
CA VAL A 383 10.94 -19.81 -2.75
C VAL A 383 10.05 -19.05 -1.79
N GLN A 384 8.79 -18.88 -2.11
CA GLN A 384 7.82 -18.21 -1.24
C GLN A 384 6.60 -19.11 -1.01
N ILE A 385 6.12 -19.08 0.22
CA ILE A 385 4.86 -19.72 0.59
C ILE A 385 4.00 -18.65 1.25
N ALA A 386 2.82 -18.45 0.69
CA ALA A 386 1.83 -17.53 1.26
C ALA A 386 0.62 -18.29 1.76
N ALA A 387 0.25 -18.04 3.00
CA ALA A 387 -0.98 -18.54 3.61
C ALA A 387 -1.95 -17.36 3.83
N LYS A 388 -3.19 -17.48 3.36
CA LYS A 388 -4.27 -16.51 3.54
C LYS A 388 -5.42 -17.13 4.31
N PHE A 389 -5.95 -16.42 5.29
CA PHE A 389 -7.06 -16.85 6.14
C PHE A 389 -8.09 -15.75 6.37
#